data_5faa91f12790e5f5414e763bbc2c0367
#
_entry.id   5faa91f12790e5f5414e763bbc2c0367
#
_cell.length_a   1.000
_cell.length_b   1.000
_cell.length_c   1.000
_cell.angle_alpha   90.00
_cell.angle_beta   90.00
_cell.angle_gamma   90.00
#
_symmetry.space_group_name_H-M   'P 1'
#
loop_
_entity.id
_entity.type
_entity.pdbx_description
1 polymer ?
#
loop_
_entity_poly.entity_id
_entity_poly.type
_entity_poly.pdbx_seq_one_letter_code
_entity_poly.pdbx_strand_id
1 'polypeptide(L)'
;MQPRRLVDMLNEYFPTLLEPIERNGGIVNQFLGDAMLVTFNIPIADPQHAQKAVRTAAEIQHVLQGRKFAGVELVTRIGIHTGMVITGNVGSCKRVHYAVYGDAVNLAARLEQLNKDYGTRVLISGATKELLNGTYELAPVGEVVVRGRTVPVKLYRLDVPS
;
A
#
# COMPACT_ATOMS: atom_id res chain seq x y z
N MET A 1 10.45 16.39 17.15
CA MET A 1 11.50 16.33 16.10
C MET A 1 11.60 17.69 15.42
N GLN A 2 12.81 18.15 15.21
CA GLN A 2 13.01 19.42 14.51
C GLN A 2 12.62 19.27 13.02
N PRO A 3 12.04 20.32 12.41
CA PRO A 3 11.57 20.24 11.02
C PRO A 3 12.64 19.80 10.02
N ARG A 4 13.88 20.26 10.19
CA ARG A 4 14.98 19.90 9.32
C ARG A 4 15.29 18.40 9.39
N ARG A 5 15.26 17.83 10.59
CA ARG A 5 15.48 16.40 10.79
C ARG A 5 14.36 15.55 10.18
N LEU A 6 13.13 16.04 10.24
CA LEU A 6 11.98 15.38 9.60
C LEU A 6 12.16 15.33 8.08
N VAL A 7 12.58 16.44 7.47
CA VAL A 7 12.84 16.50 6.03
C VAL A 7 13.96 15.54 5.64
N ASP A 8 15.05 15.52 6.40
CA ASP A 8 16.17 14.60 6.15
C ASP A 8 15.71 13.15 6.23
N MET A 9 14.90 12.83 7.24
CA MET A 9 14.34 11.49 7.41
C MET A 9 13.50 11.07 6.22
N LEU A 10 12.60 11.93 5.76
CA LEU A 10 11.72 11.64 4.61
C LEU A 10 12.51 11.54 3.30
N ASN A 11 13.57 12.33 3.15
CA ASN A 11 14.43 12.27 1.97
C ASN A 11 15.23 10.96 1.88
N GLU A 12 15.45 10.29 3.00
CA GLU A 12 16.05 8.94 3.02
C GLU A 12 14.99 7.85 2.86
N TYR A 13 13.82 8.07 3.44
CA TYR A 13 12.75 7.07 3.53
C TYR A 13 12.03 6.86 2.21
N PHE A 14 11.57 7.92 1.55
CA PHE A 14 10.79 7.80 0.33
C PHE A 14 11.55 7.11 -0.82
N PRO A 15 12.81 7.42 -1.10
CA PRO A 15 13.54 6.70 -2.14
C PRO A 15 13.66 5.20 -1.86
N THR A 16 13.77 4.83 -0.59
CA THR A 16 13.84 3.43 -0.17
C THR A 16 12.55 2.68 -0.50
N LEU A 17 11.40 3.33 -0.37
CA LEU A 17 10.11 2.75 -0.73
C LEU A 17 9.87 2.76 -2.24
N LEU A 18 10.29 3.82 -2.93
CA LEU A 18 10.04 3.99 -4.35
C LEU A 18 10.77 2.96 -5.21
N GLU A 19 11.93 2.52 -4.79
CA GLU A 19 12.70 1.55 -5.55
C GLU A 19 11.93 0.23 -5.78
N PRO A 20 11.46 -0.49 -4.75
CA PRO A 20 10.68 -1.70 -4.99
C PRO A 20 9.34 -1.43 -5.67
N ILE A 21 8.71 -0.29 -5.40
CA ILE A 21 7.46 0.08 -6.06
C ILE A 21 7.66 0.17 -7.57
N GLU A 22 8.65 0.93 -8.01
CA GLU A 22 8.94 1.13 -9.43
C GLU A 22 9.42 -0.17 -10.10
N ARG A 23 10.27 -0.93 -9.42
CA ARG A 23 10.78 -2.20 -9.95
C ARG A 23 9.66 -3.19 -10.24
N ASN A 24 8.60 -3.18 -9.46
CA ASN A 24 7.46 -4.08 -9.62
C ASN A 24 6.31 -3.48 -10.46
N GLY A 25 6.52 -2.32 -11.07
CA GLY A 25 5.53 -1.70 -11.94
C GLY A 25 4.46 -0.89 -11.24
N GLY A 26 4.66 -0.57 -9.96
CA GLY A 26 3.74 0.29 -9.22
C GLY A 26 3.90 1.76 -9.60
N ILE A 27 2.81 2.49 -9.52
CA ILE A 27 2.77 3.92 -9.77
C ILE A 27 2.28 4.63 -8.52
N VAL A 28 3.05 5.60 -8.03
CA VAL A 28 2.61 6.45 -6.93
C VAL A 28 1.68 7.52 -7.51
N ASN A 29 0.41 7.47 -7.14
CA ASN A 29 -0.58 8.40 -7.65
C ASN A 29 -0.73 9.63 -6.77
N GLN A 30 -0.49 9.48 -5.48
CA GLN A 30 -0.75 10.56 -4.53
C GLN A 30 0.06 10.37 -3.26
N PHE A 31 0.55 11.47 -2.70
CA PHE A 31 1.12 11.51 -1.36
C PHE A 31 0.08 12.09 -0.42
N LEU A 32 -0.14 11.42 0.71
CA LEU A 32 -1.10 11.83 1.74
C LEU A 32 -0.33 11.98 3.06
N GLY A 33 0.30 13.15 3.26
CA GLY A 33 1.21 13.35 4.38
C GLY A 33 2.44 12.47 4.22
N ASP A 34 2.63 11.53 5.13
CA ASP A 34 3.70 10.52 5.07
C ASP A 34 3.26 9.20 4.42
N ALA A 35 2.03 9.15 3.93
CA ALA A 35 1.47 7.97 3.26
C ALA A 35 1.51 8.13 1.74
N MET A 36 1.46 7.01 1.04
CA MET A 36 1.41 6.98 -0.42
C MET A 36 0.29 6.08 -0.90
N LEU A 37 -0.42 6.53 -1.95
CA LEU A 37 -1.35 5.69 -2.69
C LEU A 37 -0.63 5.16 -3.94
N VAL A 38 -0.54 3.85 -4.06
CA VAL A 38 0.16 3.17 -5.15
C VAL A 38 -0.80 2.26 -5.90
N THR A 39 -0.73 2.27 -7.21
CA THR A 39 -1.54 1.38 -8.06
C THR A 39 -0.65 0.49 -8.92
N PHE A 40 -1.16 -0.70 -9.28
CA PHE A 40 -0.41 -1.71 -10.04
C PHE A 40 -1.10 -2.16 -11.33
N ASN A 41 -2.26 -1.62 -11.65
CA ASN A 41 -3.02 -2.02 -12.83
C ASN A 41 -3.53 -0.82 -13.62
N ILE A 42 -3.14 0.35 -13.24
CA ILE A 42 -3.47 1.62 -13.88
C ILE A 42 -2.27 2.56 -13.79
N PRO A 43 -2.02 3.37 -14.79
CA PRO A 43 -2.73 3.52 -16.06
C PRO A 43 -2.50 2.36 -17.04
N ILE A 44 -1.53 1.51 -16.78
CA ILE A 44 -1.17 0.38 -17.65
C ILE A 44 -1.70 -0.91 -17.01
N ALA A 45 -2.53 -1.63 -17.77
CA ALA A 45 -3.09 -2.90 -17.29
C ALA A 45 -2.01 -3.96 -17.10
N ASP A 46 -2.10 -4.70 -16.01
CA ASP A 46 -1.15 -5.77 -15.67
C ASP A 46 -1.92 -6.95 -15.06
N PRO A 47 -1.95 -8.11 -15.74
CA PRO A 47 -2.65 -9.28 -15.21
C PRO A 47 -2.06 -9.80 -13.89
N GLN A 48 -0.81 -9.48 -13.59
CA GLN A 48 -0.13 -9.91 -12.36
C GLN A 48 -0.09 -8.82 -11.30
N HIS A 49 -0.99 -7.84 -11.38
CA HIS A 49 -0.99 -6.69 -10.49
C HIS A 49 -1.06 -7.06 -9.01
N ALA A 50 -1.88 -8.05 -8.66
CA ALA A 50 -2.04 -8.45 -7.26
C ALA A 50 -0.75 -9.06 -6.70
N GLN A 51 -0.11 -9.94 -7.46
CA GLN A 51 1.17 -10.55 -7.05
C GLN A 51 2.27 -9.52 -6.94
N LYS A 52 2.31 -8.56 -7.86
CA LYS A 52 3.31 -7.49 -7.82
C LYS A 52 3.11 -6.56 -6.64
N ALA A 53 1.86 -6.26 -6.28
CA ALA A 53 1.56 -5.46 -5.11
C ALA A 53 2.03 -6.15 -3.83
N VAL A 54 1.73 -7.43 -3.68
CA VAL A 54 2.15 -8.22 -2.51
C VAL A 54 3.67 -8.37 -2.48
N ARG A 55 4.31 -8.62 -3.61
CA ARG A 55 5.77 -8.68 -3.71
C ARG A 55 6.40 -7.37 -3.27
N THR A 56 5.86 -6.25 -3.72
CA THR A 56 6.35 -4.92 -3.34
C THR A 56 6.26 -4.74 -1.84
N ALA A 57 5.14 -5.11 -1.22
CA ALA A 57 4.97 -5.00 0.22
C ALA A 57 6.00 -5.85 0.97
N ALA A 58 6.23 -7.08 0.52
CA ALA A 58 7.23 -7.96 1.11
C ALA A 58 8.64 -7.38 0.99
N GLU A 59 8.99 -6.85 -0.17
CA GLU A 59 10.30 -6.24 -0.41
C GLU A 59 10.50 -4.98 0.44
N ILE A 60 9.48 -4.14 0.57
CA ILE A 60 9.52 -2.96 1.43
C ILE A 60 9.80 -3.37 2.87
N GLN A 61 9.05 -4.32 3.41
CA GLN A 61 9.25 -4.76 4.79
C GLN A 61 10.64 -5.36 5.00
N HIS A 62 11.13 -6.10 4.03
CA HIS A 62 12.47 -6.69 4.10
C HIS A 62 13.57 -5.60 4.12
N VAL A 63 13.47 -4.61 3.25
CA VAL A 63 14.45 -3.52 3.16
C VAL A 63 14.46 -2.68 4.43
N LEU A 64 13.30 -2.52 5.07
CA LEU A 64 13.18 -1.68 6.27
C LEU A 64 13.63 -2.36 7.56
N GLN A 65 13.84 -3.67 7.56
CA GLN A 65 14.26 -4.39 8.76
C GLN A 65 15.60 -3.88 9.27
N GLY A 66 15.62 -3.44 10.53
CA GLY A 66 16.83 -2.95 11.17
C GLY A 66 17.37 -1.63 10.63
N ARG A 67 16.67 -1.00 9.69
CA ARG A 67 17.13 0.24 9.07
C ARG A 67 16.61 1.46 9.80
N LYS A 68 17.44 2.46 9.94
CA LYS A 68 17.10 3.74 10.56
C LYS A 68 17.21 4.87 9.53
N PHE A 69 16.32 5.83 9.65
CA PHE A 69 16.29 7.01 8.80
C PHE A 69 16.52 8.25 9.67
N ALA A 70 17.60 8.98 9.40
CA ALA A 70 18.05 10.07 10.27
C ALA A 70 18.12 9.64 11.74
N GLY A 71 18.56 8.39 11.99
CA GLY A 71 18.67 7.81 13.32
C GLY A 71 17.37 7.30 13.93
N VAL A 72 16.26 7.32 13.18
CA VAL A 72 14.93 6.90 13.65
C VAL A 72 14.48 5.66 12.93
N GLU A 73 14.00 4.68 13.69
CA GLU A 73 13.38 3.48 13.13
C GLU A 73 11.92 3.79 12.81
N LEU A 74 11.53 3.53 11.55
CA LEU A 74 10.17 3.79 11.07
C LEU A 74 9.41 2.51 10.85
N VAL A 75 8.17 2.47 11.33
CA VAL A 75 7.24 1.38 11.07
C VAL A 75 6.38 1.77 9.87
N THR A 76 6.45 0.97 8.82
CA THR A 76 5.66 1.17 7.60
C THR A 76 4.52 0.18 7.57
N ARG A 77 3.31 0.69 7.52
CA ARG A 77 2.09 -0.12 7.43
C ARG A 77 1.56 -0.05 6.02
N ILE A 78 1.12 -1.20 5.52
CA ILE A 78 0.65 -1.34 4.14
C ILE A 78 -0.70 -2.03 4.14
N GLY A 79 -1.66 -1.45 3.42
CA GLY A 79 -2.95 -2.07 3.13
C GLY A 79 -3.06 -2.32 1.64
N ILE A 80 -3.44 -3.53 1.25
CA ILE A 80 -3.58 -3.93 -0.14
C ILE A 80 -4.99 -4.42 -0.39
N HIS A 81 -5.65 -3.80 -1.36
CA HIS A 81 -7.00 -4.19 -1.76
C HIS A 81 -7.11 -4.15 -3.29
N THR A 82 -7.94 -5.00 -3.82
CA THR A 82 -8.26 -5.05 -5.24
C THR A 82 -9.73 -4.75 -5.43
N GLY A 83 -10.04 -3.76 -6.22
CA GLY A 83 -11.41 -3.37 -6.49
C GLY A 83 -11.48 -2.35 -7.61
N MET A 84 -12.68 -2.01 -8.00
CA MET A 84 -12.89 -1.01 -9.05
C MET A 84 -12.58 0.38 -8.52
N VAL A 85 -11.86 1.15 -9.32
CA VAL A 85 -11.55 2.54 -9.00
C VAL A 85 -11.97 3.42 -10.18
N ILE A 86 -12.18 4.68 -9.88
CA ILE A 86 -12.47 5.68 -10.89
C ILE A 86 -11.18 6.47 -11.13
N THR A 87 -10.80 6.61 -12.38
CA THR A 87 -9.62 7.37 -12.77
C THR A 87 -10.03 8.52 -13.67
N GLY A 88 -9.32 9.61 -13.58
CA GLY A 88 -9.58 10.74 -14.45
C GLY A 88 -8.49 11.80 -14.35
N ASN A 89 -8.42 12.62 -15.35
CA ASN A 89 -7.54 13.78 -15.35
C ASN A 89 -8.29 14.94 -14.73
N VAL A 90 -7.75 15.47 -13.63
CA VAL A 90 -8.34 16.59 -12.92
C VAL A 90 -7.36 17.75 -12.97
N GLY A 91 -7.85 18.93 -13.39
CA GLY A 91 -7.02 20.12 -13.42
C GLY A 91 -7.20 20.94 -14.70
N SER A 92 -6.38 21.98 -14.83
CA SER A 92 -6.37 22.85 -16.01
C SER A 92 -5.36 22.35 -17.04
N CYS A 93 -5.36 22.97 -18.21
CA CYS A 93 -4.42 22.64 -19.29
C CYS A 93 -2.93 22.73 -18.88
N LYS A 94 -2.63 23.45 -17.79
CA LYS A 94 -1.26 23.62 -17.30
C LYS A 94 -0.87 22.64 -16.20
N ARG A 95 -1.85 22.07 -15.49
CA ARG A 95 -1.62 21.09 -14.40
C ARG A 95 -2.73 20.06 -14.41
N VAL A 96 -2.42 18.91 -14.99
CA VAL A 96 -3.34 17.78 -15.02
C VAL A 96 -2.84 16.74 -14.02
N HIS A 97 -3.74 16.35 -13.11
CA HIS A 97 -3.48 15.28 -12.16
C HIS A 97 -4.28 14.05 -12.57
N TYR A 98 -3.61 12.92 -12.62
CA TYR A 98 -4.27 11.64 -12.79
C TYR A 98 -4.80 11.18 -11.44
N ALA A 99 -6.09 11.39 -11.23
CA ALA A 99 -6.73 11.09 -9.95
C ALA A 99 -7.28 9.66 -9.93
N VAL A 100 -7.13 9.01 -8.78
CA VAL A 100 -7.65 7.67 -8.52
C VAL A 100 -8.50 7.75 -7.26
N TYR A 101 -9.79 7.38 -7.36
CA TYR A 101 -10.70 7.44 -6.21
C TYR A 101 -11.78 6.37 -6.31
N GLY A 102 -12.49 6.18 -5.22
CA GLY A 102 -13.58 5.21 -5.09
C GLY A 102 -13.50 4.43 -3.78
N ASP A 103 -14.48 3.57 -3.56
CA ASP A 103 -14.55 2.76 -2.33
C ASP A 103 -13.33 1.87 -2.15
N ALA A 104 -12.77 1.36 -3.25
CA ALA A 104 -11.58 0.51 -3.18
C ALA A 104 -10.38 1.26 -2.61
N VAL A 105 -10.22 2.54 -2.94
CA VAL A 105 -9.15 3.38 -2.39
C VAL A 105 -9.36 3.58 -0.89
N ASN A 106 -10.58 3.88 -0.49
CA ASN A 106 -10.93 4.08 0.92
C ASN A 106 -10.71 2.80 1.72
N LEU A 107 -11.04 1.65 1.15
CA LEU A 107 -10.83 0.37 1.82
C LEU A 107 -9.34 0.06 1.98
N ALA A 108 -8.53 0.31 0.96
CA ALA A 108 -7.07 0.12 1.07
C ALA A 108 -6.49 1.00 2.20
N ALA A 109 -6.92 2.26 2.28
CA ALA A 109 -6.49 3.16 3.35
C ALA A 109 -6.93 2.66 4.73
N ARG A 110 -8.13 2.11 4.83
CA ARG A 110 -8.60 1.53 6.08
C ARG A 110 -7.79 0.29 6.49
N LEU A 111 -7.42 -0.56 5.54
CA LEU A 111 -6.57 -1.72 5.83
C LEU A 111 -5.20 -1.28 6.36
N GLU A 112 -4.63 -0.23 5.80
CA GLU A 112 -3.37 0.33 6.30
C GLU A 112 -3.51 0.70 7.77
N GLN A 113 -4.58 1.41 8.12
CA GLN A 113 -4.82 1.84 9.50
C GLN A 113 -5.13 0.68 10.44
N LEU A 114 -5.85 -0.33 9.97
CA LEU A 114 -6.19 -1.51 10.78
C LEU A 114 -4.98 -2.33 11.19
N ASN A 115 -3.84 -2.18 10.52
CA ASN A 115 -2.60 -2.80 10.98
C ASN A 115 -2.28 -2.46 12.43
N LYS A 116 -2.65 -1.28 12.89
CA LYS A 116 -2.43 -0.88 14.29
C LYS A 116 -3.22 -1.75 15.25
N ASP A 117 -4.47 -2.05 14.89
CA ASP A 117 -5.37 -2.81 15.75
C ASP A 117 -4.98 -4.29 15.81
N TYR A 118 -4.47 -4.83 14.71
CA TYR A 118 -4.08 -6.23 14.61
C TYR A 118 -2.61 -6.49 14.94
N GLY A 119 -1.82 -5.43 15.18
CA GLY A 119 -0.38 -5.58 15.42
C GLY A 119 0.37 -6.12 14.22
N THR A 120 -0.11 -5.83 13.03
CA THR A 120 0.48 -6.30 11.76
C THR A 120 1.11 -5.14 11.01
N ARG A 121 1.85 -5.46 9.96
CA ARG A 121 2.47 -4.45 9.08
C ARG A 121 1.90 -4.46 7.68
N VAL A 122 1.39 -5.60 7.21
CA VAL A 122 0.77 -5.72 5.89
C VAL A 122 -0.54 -6.46 6.04
N LEU A 123 -1.63 -5.81 5.68
CA LEU A 123 -2.96 -6.40 5.61
C LEU A 123 -3.43 -6.46 4.16
N ILE A 124 -3.98 -7.59 3.79
CA ILE A 124 -4.41 -7.89 2.43
C ILE A 124 -5.87 -8.33 2.47
N SER A 125 -6.69 -7.76 1.59
CA SER A 125 -8.10 -8.16 1.49
C SER A 125 -8.26 -9.52 0.80
N GLY A 126 -9.39 -10.18 1.06
CA GLY A 126 -9.74 -11.43 0.39
C GLY A 126 -9.80 -11.29 -1.13
N ALA A 127 -10.23 -10.14 -1.62
CA ALA A 127 -10.27 -9.87 -3.06
C ALA A 127 -8.89 -9.95 -3.71
N THR A 128 -7.88 -9.43 -3.01
CA THR A 128 -6.49 -9.54 -3.48
C THR A 128 -5.98 -10.98 -3.35
N LYS A 129 -6.27 -11.62 -2.22
CA LYS A 129 -5.82 -13.00 -1.98
C LYS A 129 -6.31 -13.96 -3.07
N GLU A 130 -7.54 -13.80 -3.52
CA GLU A 130 -8.12 -14.66 -4.56
C GLU A 130 -7.36 -14.58 -5.89
N LEU A 131 -6.66 -13.48 -6.16
CA LEU A 131 -5.89 -13.28 -7.37
C LEU A 131 -4.45 -13.79 -7.26
N LEU A 132 -4.03 -14.22 -6.07
CA LEU A 132 -2.68 -14.72 -5.85
C LEU A 132 -2.57 -16.18 -6.24
N ASN A 133 -1.38 -16.58 -6.70
CA ASN A 133 -1.11 -17.94 -7.18
C ASN A 133 -0.57 -18.88 -6.10
N GLY A 134 -0.69 -18.52 -4.83
CA GLY A 134 -0.21 -19.35 -3.72
C GLY A 134 1.27 -19.19 -3.40
N THR A 135 1.96 -18.25 -4.03
CA THR A 135 3.39 -17.99 -3.75
C THR A 135 3.63 -17.48 -2.32
N TYR A 136 2.65 -16.77 -1.77
CA TYR A 136 2.75 -16.19 -0.44
C TYR A 136 1.80 -16.86 0.52
N GLU A 137 2.29 -17.17 1.72
CA GLU A 137 1.45 -17.65 2.80
C GLU A 137 0.81 -16.46 3.51
N LEU A 138 -0.52 -16.46 3.53
CA LEU A 138 -1.31 -15.43 4.18
C LEU A 138 -2.11 -16.06 5.31
N ALA A 139 -2.05 -15.45 6.50
CA ALA A 139 -2.80 -15.92 7.65
C ALA A 139 -4.05 -15.07 7.86
N PRO A 140 -5.23 -15.67 8.03
CA PRO A 140 -6.43 -14.89 8.31
C PRO A 140 -6.33 -14.23 9.68
N VAL A 141 -6.74 -12.96 9.78
CA VAL A 141 -6.71 -12.23 11.05
C VAL A 141 -8.08 -11.71 11.46
N GLY A 142 -9.04 -11.64 10.55
CA GLY A 142 -10.37 -11.17 10.90
C GLY A 142 -11.16 -10.71 9.69
N GLU A 143 -12.22 -9.97 9.99
CA GLU A 143 -13.09 -9.40 8.98
C GLU A 143 -13.42 -7.96 9.37
N VAL A 144 -13.72 -7.14 8.38
CA VAL A 144 -14.21 -5.78 8.61
C VAL A 144 -15.48 -5.56 7.82
N VAL A 145 -16.46 -4.94 8.46
CA VAL A 145 -17.69 -4.50 7.78
C VAL A 145 -17.46 -3.07 7.33
N VAL A 146 -17.56 -2.86 6.04
CA VAL A 146 -17.37 -1.54 5.44
C VAL A 146 -18.74 -0.90 5.25
N ARG A 147 -18.82 0.37 5.59
CA ARG A 147 -20.05 1.16 5.43
C ARG A 147 -20.57 1.06 4.00
N GLY A 148 -21.85 0.68 3.88
CA GLY A 148 -22.51 0.51 2.58
C GLY A 148 -22.30 -0.85 1.92
N ARG A 149 -21.53 -1.76 2.55
CA ARG A 149 -21.38 -3.14 2.08
C ARG A 149 -22.13 -4.09 2.99
N THR A 150 -22.76 -5.10 2.40
CA THR A 150 -23.50 -6.13 3.14
C THR A 150 -22.62 -7.33 3.49
N VAL A 151 -21.54 -7.54 2.75
CA VAL A 151 -20.63 -8.69 2.95
C VAL A 151 -19.36 -8.20 3.64
N PRO A 152 -18.97 -8.82 4.76
CA PRO A 152 -17.70 -8.47 5.41
C PRO A 152 -16.50 -8.72 4.49
N VAL A 153 -15.49 -7.87 4.63
CA VAL A 153 -14.22 -8.03 3.92
C VAL A 153 -13.28 -8.86 4.78
N LYS A 154 -12.83 -9.99 4.25
CA LYS A 154 -11.88 -10.85 4.94
C LYS A 154 -10.49 -10.21 4.87
N LEU A 155 -9.77 -10.30 5.98
CA LEU A 155 -8.44 -9.71 6.13
C LEU A 155 -7.41 -10.79 6.39
N TYR A 156 -6.27 -10.66 5.71
CA TYR A 156 -5.13 -11.57 5.84
C TYR A 156 -3.87 -10.76 6.12
N ARG A 157 -2.99 -11.32 6.94
CA ARG A 157 -1.67 -10.73 7.14
C ARG A 157 -0.66 -11.43 6.26
N LEU A 158 0.32 -10.67 5.82
CA LEU A 158 1.50 -11.21 5.16
C LEU A 158 2.64 -11.25 6.18
N ASP A 159 3.16 -12.44 6.44
CA ASP A 159 4.31 -12.59 7.31
C ASP A 159 5.58 -12.50 6.46
N VAL A 160 6.43 -11.54 6.80
CA VAL A 160 7.69 -11.33 6.12
C VAL A 160 8.79 -11.99 6.95
N PRO A 161 9.60 -12.88 6.37
CA PRO A 161 10.71 -13.52 7.10
C PRO A 161 11.68 -12.46 7.65
N SER A 162 12.08 -12.65 8.89
CA SER A 162 13.08 -11.78 9.53
C SER A 162 14.49 -12.07 9.05
#